data_7c2af389d0c7d90fe653d6909e29e296
#
_entry.id   7c2af389d0c7d90fe653d6909e29e296
#
_cell.length_a   1.000
_cell.length_b   1.000
_cell.length_c   1.000
_cell.angle_alpha   90.00
_cell.angle_beta   90.00
_cell.angle_gamma   90.00
#
_symmetry.space_group_name_H-M   'P 1'
#
loop_
_entity.id
_entity.type
_entity.pdbx_description
1 polymer ?
#
loop_
_entity_poly.entity_id
_entity_poly.type
_entity_poly.pdbx_seq_one_letter_code
_entity_poly.pdbx_strand_id
1 'polypeptide(L)'
;MRKYFSLLALVLIVSVVFAQRSIDSMVQAEKNFASTSLVASTKEAFVKFIDTAGIVFEKGNPVNGFELYTKSDRRPGILTWEPEYAEISSSNDFGFTTGPWKYYANTLKDDPLAKGHFITVWHLNNNGEWKFLIDFGINYNMEQKKMALKKAKPEKKTLKKDFQQSLKEAEEKFIQSYKTQGKKAYSSFLSSNSRLNYAGYLPALNPGARKALIDSLPAGMGYIIIGFKSSPQNELGYAYGTVDLNDKHEGYLRIWRRENDGWKIAVEVLHFK
;
A
#
# COMPACT_ATOMS: atom_id res chain seq x y z
N MET A 1 -11.21 -40.83 60.41
CA MET A 1 -10.22 -40.28 59.49
C MET A 1 -10.92 -39.69 58.28
N ARG A 2 -11.08 -38.37 58.23
CA ARG A 2 -11.70 -37.66 57.08
C ARG A 2 -10.59 -37.28 56.07
N LYS A 3 -10.61 -37.83 54.85
CA LYS A 3 -9.71 -37.48 53.76
C LYS A 3 -10.27 -36.24 53.06
N TYR A 4 -9.53 -35.11 53.14
CA TYR A 4 -9.80 -33.91 52.35
C TYR A 4 -9.18 -34.09 50.99
N PHE A 5 -9.98 -34.19 49.94
CA PHE A 5 -9.54 -34.07 48.53
C PHE A 5 -9.51 -32.58 48.17
N SER A 6 -8.30 -32.02 48.10
CA SER A 6 -8.10 -30.67 47.54
C SER A 6 -8.18 -30.73 46.01
N LEU A 7 -9.21 -30.19 45.45
CA LEU A 7 -9.35 -30.01 44.00
C LEU A 7 -8.55 -28.78 43.58
N LEU A 8 -7.43 -28.99 42.97
CA LEU A 8 -6.60 -27.91 42.41
C LEU A 8 -7.19 -27.49 41.06
N ALA A 9 -7.93 -26.38 41.02
CA ALA A 9 -8.47 -25.82 39.79
C ALA A 9 -7.34 -25.14 39.00
N LEU A 10 -6.92 -25.75 37.92
CA LEU A 10 -5.96 -25.17 36.96
C LEU A 10 -6.66 -24.10 36.11
N VAL A 11 -6.49 -22.84 36.48
CA VAL A 11 -6.97 -21.71 35.69
C VAL A 11 -6.04 -21.52 34.48
N LEU A 12 -6.49 -21.96 33.32
CA LEU A 12 -5.83 -21.65 32.04
C LEU A 12 -6.05 -20.17 31.70
N ILE A 13 -5.05 -19.35 31.95
CA ILE A 13 -5.02 -17.95 31.50
C ILE A 13 -4.74 -17.99 29.99
N VAL A 14 -5.76 -17.90 29.17
CA VAL A 14 -5.62 -17.65 27.74
C VAL A 14 -5.20 -16.19 27.57
N SER A 15 -3.92 -15.95 27.41
CA SER A 15 -3.38 -14.64 27.07
C SER A 15 -3.81 -14.32 25.63
N VAL A 16 -4.84 -13.49 25.47
CA VAL A 16 -5.16 -12.89 24.18
C VAL A 16 -4.07 -11.90 23.86
N VAL A 17 -3.11 -12.31 23.06
CA VAL A 17 -2.08 -11.42 22.53
C VAL A 17 -2.74 -10.51 21.50
N PHE A 18 -3.20 -9.34 21.94
CA PHE A 18 -3.59 -8.29 21.02
C PHE A 18 -2.35 -7.89 20.21
N ALA A 19 -2.47 -7.87 18.88
CA ALA A 19 -1.38 -7.39 18.04
C ALA A 19 -1.02 -5.96 18.47
N GLN A 20 0.23 -5.75 18.80
CA GLN A 20 0.70 -4.44 19.24
C GLN A 20 0.49 -3.42 18.10
N ARG A 21 -0.21 -2.32 18.38
CA ARG A 21 -0.43 -1.22 17.41
C ARG A 21 0.88 -0.47 17.21
N SER A 22 1.67 -0.86 16.22
CA SER A 22 2.95 -0.24 15.93
C SER A 22 3.36 -0.41 14.47
N ILE A 23 4.27 0.44 14.02
CA ILE A 23 4.87 0.27 12.69
C ILE A 23 5.62 -1.06 12.56
N ASP A 24 6.19 -1.55 13.66
CA ASP A 24 6.91 -2.82 13.66
C ASP A 24 5.97 -4.01 13.47
N SER A 25 4.79 -4.00 14.11
CA SER A 25 3.79 -5.06 13.92
C SER A 25 3.18 -5.03 12.52
N MET A 26 2.96 -3.84 11.94
CA MET A 26 2.53 -3.71 10.55
C MET A 26 3.59 -4.25 9.57
N VAL A 27 4.85 -3.88 9.76
CA VAL A 27 5.97 -4.40 8.95
C VAL A 27 6.13 -5.91 9.13
N GLN A 28 5.89 -6.43 10.34
CA GLN A 28 5.93 -7.88 10.56
C GLN A 28 4.77 -8.58 9.84
N ALA A 29 3.59 -7.96 9.75
CA ALA A 29 2.47 -8.49 8.95
C ALA A 29 2.84 -8.56 7.46
N GLU A 30 3.48 -7.53 6.90
CA GLU A 30 4.01 -7.56 5.53
C GLU A 30 5.02 -8.69 5.31
N LYS A 31 5.97 -8.86 6.23
CA LYS A 31 6.95 -9.95 6.15
C LYS A 31 6.31 -11.34 6.26
N ASN A 32 5.30 -11.48 7.12
CA ASN A 32 4.54 -12.72 7.25
C ASN A 32 3.73 -13.02 5.98
N PHE A 33 3.19 -11.99 5.34
CA PHE A 33 2.50 -12.08 4.06
C PHE A 33 3.47 -12.59 2.97
N ALA A 34 4.64 -11.98 2.84
CA ALA A 34 5.67 -12.43 1.91
C ALA A 34 6.15 -13.87 2.19
N SER A 35 6.39 -14.20 3.46
CA SER A 35 6.80 -15.55 3.87
C SER A 35 5.71 -16.59 3.58
N THR A 36 4.44 -16.26 3.80
CA THR A 36 3.32 -17.17 3.48
C THR A 36 3.24 -17.43 1.97
N SER A 37 3.47 -16.41 1.14
CA SER A 37 3.53 -16.58 -0.32
C SER A 37 4.63 -17.53 -0.75
N LEU A 38 5.80 -17.46 -0.10
CA LEU A 38 6.94 -18.31 -0.40
C LEU A 38 6.75 -19.77 0.07
N VAL A 39 6.20 -19.96 1.28
CA VAL A 39 6.11 -21.29 1.92
C VAL A 39 4.87 -22.07 1.48
N ALA A 40 3.74 -21.39 1.31
CA ALA A 40 2.48 -22.00 0.93
C ALA A 40 2.14 -21.70 -0.54
N SER A 41 1.62 -20.52 -0.84
CA SER A 41 1.41 -20.00 -2.20
C SER A 41 1.01 -18.52 -2.15
N THR A 42 1.12 -17.85 -3.29
CA THR A 42 0.60 -16.47 -3.44
C THR A 42 -0.90 -16.40 -3.14
N LYS A 43 -1.71 -17.37 -3.63
CA LYS A 43 -3.15 -17.42 -3.34
C LYS A 43 -3.43 -17.47 -1.84
N GLU A 44 -2.81 -18.42 -1.13
CA GLU A 44 -3.03 -18.61 0.31
C GLU A 44 -2.58 -17.39 1.12
N ALA A 45 -1.46 -16.78 0.70
CA ALA A 45 -0.98 -15.56 1.32
C ALA A 45 -2.00 -14.40 1.16
N PHE A 46 -2.47 -14.16 -0.05
CA PHE A 46 -3.45 -13.10 -0.32
C PHE A 46 -4.74 -13.35 0.45
N VAL A 47 -5.34 -14.53 0.38
CA VAL A 47 -6.56 -14.87 1.13
C VAL A 47 -6.40 -14.66 2.64
N LYS A 48 -5.23 -14.99 3.19
CA LYS A 48 -4.96 -14.86 4.64
C LYS A 48 -4.83 -13.42 5.08
N PHE A 49 -4.19 -12.55 4.30
CA PHE A 49 -3.82 -11.20 4.74
C PHE A 49 -4.72 -10.09 4.20
N ILE A 50 -5.50 -10.34 3.16
CA ILE A 50 -6.43 -9.34 2.64
C ILE A 50 -7.64 -9.14 3.55
N ASP A 51 -8.13 -7.91 3.64
CA ASP A 51 -9.47 -7.64 4.17
C ASP A 51 -10.55 -8.18 3.22
N THR A 52 -11.72 -8.56 3.71
CA THR A 52 -12.82 -9.08 2.86
C THR A 52 -13.30 -8.07 1.82
N ALA A 53 -13.14 -6.78 2.10
CA ALA A 53 -13.38 -5.68 1.16
C ALA A 53 -12.09 -5.20 0.46
N GLY A 54 -10.98 -5.92 0.61
CA GLY A 54 -9.67 -5.52 0.08
C GLY A 54 -9.63 -5.52 -1.45
N ILE A 55 -8.88 -4.58 -2.00
CA ILE A 55 -8.78 -4.30 -3.43
C ILE A 55 -7.41 -4.73 -3.96
N VAL A 56 -7.44 -5.34 -5.15
CA VAL A 56 -6.28 -5.53 -6.02
C VAL A 56 -6.61 -5.04 -7.42
N PHE A 57 -5.60 -4.98 -8.30
CA PHE A 57 -5.83 -4.55 -9.68
C PHE A 57 -5.68 -5.72 -10.65
N GLU A 58 -6.67 -5.89 -11.51
CA GLU A 58 -6.69 -6.87 -12.59
C GLU A 58 -6.93 -6.15 -13.92
N LYS A 59 -5.96 -6.22 -14.84
CA LYS A 59 -6.04 -5.57 -16.18
C LYS A 59 -6.44 -4.08 -16.10
N GLY A 60 -5.80 -3.33 -15.22
CA GLY A 60 -6.05 -1.90 -15.02
C GLY A 60 -7.27 -1.56 -14.15
N ASN A 61 -8.11 -2.52 -13.79
CA ASN A 61 -9.32 -2.29 -13.00
C ASN A 61 -9.14 -2.72 -11.54
N PRO A 62 -9.59 -1.92 -10.57
CA PRO A 62 -9.68 -2.37 -9.19
C PRO A 62 -10.79 -3.40 -9.02
N VAL A 63 -10.48 -4.52 -8.38
CA VAL A 63 -11.41 -5.61 -8.11
C VAL A 63 -11.32 -6.05 -6.64
N ASN A 64 -12.38 -6.71 -6.13
CA ASN A 64 -12.31 -7.32 -4.81
C ASN A 64 -11.30 -8.47 -4.83
N GLY A 65 -10.17 -8.26 -4.16
CA GLY A 65 -9.07 -9.23 -4.16
C GLY A 65 -9.38 -10.48 -3.34
N PHE A 66 -10.16 -10.37 -2.25
CA PHE A 66 -10.55 -11.53 -1.48
C PHE A 66 -11.37 -12.51 -2.31
N GLU A 67 -12.37 -12.02 -3.05
CA GLU A 67 -13.16 -12.84 -3.95
C GLU A 67 -12.33 -13.40 -5.09
N LEU A 68 -11.47 -12.57 -5.70
CA LEU A 68 -10.60 -12.99 -6.81
C LEU A 68 -9.71 -14.17 -6.39
N TYR A 69 -8.97 -14.02 -5.28
CA TYR A 69 -8.04 -15.07 -4.83
C TYR A 69 -8.74 -16.30 -4.25
N THR A 70 -9.89 -16.14 -3.62
CA THR A 70 -10.66 -17.28 -3.11
C THR A 70 -11.18 -18.15 -4.25
N LYS A 71 -11.69 -17.55 -5.34
CA LYS A 71 -12.27 -18.24 -6.49
C LYS A 71 -11.25 -18.71 -7.54
N SER A 72 -10.04 -18.11 -7.57
CA SER A 72 -9.01 -18.45 -8.55
C SER A 72 -8.29 -19.75 -8.20
N ASP A 73 -7.76 -20.42 -9.21
CA ASP A 73 -6.82 -21.52 -9.02
C ASP A 73 -5.47 -21.04 -8.46
N ARG A 74 -4.70 -21.96 -7.88
CA ARG A 74 -3.32 -21.69 -7.48
C ARG A 74 -2.49 -21.36 -8.73
N ARG A 75 -1.93 -20.15 -8.80
CA ARG A 75 -1.02 -19.78 -9.89
C ARG A 75 0.33 -20.46 -9.67
N PRO A 76 0.95 -21.03 -10.73
CA PRO A 76 2.31 -21.54 -10.65
C PRO A 76 3.30 -20.37 -10.39
N GLY A 77 4.53 -20.71 -10.05
CA GLY A 77 5.60 -19.75 -9.82
C GLY A 77 5.68 -19.24 -8.40
N ILE A 78 6.74 -18.48 -8.16
CA ILE A 78 7.12 -18.00 -6.83
C ILE A 78 7.18 -16.47 -6.88
N LEU A 79 6.32 -15.81 -6.11
CA LEU A 79 6.35 -14.36 -5.91
C LEU A 79 7.03 -14.06 -4.58
N THR A 80 8.07 -13.20 -4.64
CA THR A 80 8.81 -12.76 -3.45
C THR A 80 8.85 -11.24 -3.39
N TRP A 81 8.83 -10.70 -2.19
CA TRP A 81 8.99 -9.26 -1.96
C TRP A 81 9.54 -8.97 -0.57
N GLU A 82 10.07 -7.78 -0.39
CA GLU A 82 10.59 -7.30 0.90
C GLU A 82 10.28 -5.80 1.04
N PRO A 83 9.71 -5.34 2.17
CA PRO A 83 9.48 -3.93 2.37
C PRO A 83 10.80 -3.17 2.59
N GLU A 84 10.96 -2.05 1.91
CA GLU A 84 12.09 -1.12 2.06
C GLU A 84 11.65 0.23 2.65
N TYR A 85 10.35 0.48 2.70
CA TYR A 85 9.78 1.65 3.35
C TYR A 85 8.43 1.32 3.98
N ALA A 86 8.18 1.90 5.14
CA ALA A 86 6.90 1.83 5.81
C ALA A 86 6.56 3.17 6.45
N GLU A 87 5.28 3.52 6.45
CA GLU A 87 4.75 4.68 7.17
C GLU A 87 3.44 4.31 7.86
N ILE A 88 3.24 4.80 9.07
CA ILE A 88 2.07 4.48 9.89
C ILE A 88 1.41 5.74 10.42
N SER A 89 0.08 5.73 10.53
CA SER A 89 -0.73 6.79 11.14
C SER A 89 -0.36 7.05 12.60
N SER A 90 -0.71 8.21 13.12
CA SER A 90 -0.49 8.55 14.53
C SER A 90 -1.27 7.66 15.50
N SER A 91 -2.41 7.11 15.07
CA SER A 91 -3.19 6.10 15.80
C SER A 91 -2.57 4.70 15.81
N ASN A 92 -1.52 4.47 15.00
CA ASN A 92 -0.82 3.20 14.86
C ASN A 92 -1.71 2.01 14.42
N ASP A 93 -2.76 2.25 13.67
CA ASP A 93 -3.73 1.24 13.21
C ASP A 93 -4.02 1.31 11.71
N PHE A 94 -3.32 2.21 11.00
CA PHE A 94 -3.41 2.39 9.56
C PHE A 94 -2.04 2.82 9.00
N GLY A 95 -1.65 2.28 7.85
CA GLY A 95 -0.36 2.63 7.26
C GLY A 95 -0.13 1.93 5.94
N PHE A 96 1.09 2.03 5.43
CA PHE A 96 1.48 1.34 4.20
C PHE A 96 2.93 0.87 4.24
N THR A 97 3.20 -0.13 3.43
CA THR A 97 4.53 -0.65 3.13
C THR A 97 4.76 -0.61 1.63
N THR A 98 6.01 -0.51 1.22
CA THR A 98 6.38 -0.55 -0.20
C THR A 98 7.80 -1.08 -0.35
N GLY A 99 8.08 -1.76 -1.46
CA GLY A 99 9.38 -2.36 -1.72
C GLY A 99 9.43 -3.12 -3.05
N PRO A 100 10.60 -3.67 -3.40
CA PRO A 100 10.75 -4.47 -4.60
C PRO A 100 10.06 -5.84 -4.49
N TRP A 101 9.60 -6.34 -5.63
CA TRP A 101 9.11 -7.72 -5.78
C TRP A 101 9.78 -8.38 -6.98
N LYS A 102 9.85 -9.73 -6.94
CA LYS A 102 10.31 -10.58 -8.04
C LYS A 102 9.41 -11.79 -8.19
N TYR A 103 9.19 -12.20 -9.44
CA TYR A 103 8.42 -13.39 -9.78
C TYR A 103 9.29 -14.37 -10.56
N TYR A 104 9.32 -15.62 -10.14
CA TYR A 104 10.11 -16.70 -10.69
C TYR A 104 9.21 -17.82 -11.20
N ALA A 105 9.62 -18.49 -12.28
CA ALA A 105 8.86 -19.63 -12.83
C ALA A 105 8.89 -20.84 -11.91
N ASN A 106 10.08 -21.27 -11.48
CA ASN A 106 10.26 -22.56 -10.80
C ASN A 106 11.06 -22.43 -9.48
N THR A 107 12.21 -21.79 -9.50
CA THR A 107 13.09 -21.69 -8.33
C THR A 107 13.65 -20.28 -8.14
N LEU A 108 14.04 -19.94 -6.91
CA LEU A 108 14.70 -18.65 -6.59
C LEU A 108 16.13 -18.54 -7.16
N LYS A 109 16.68 -19.62 -7.74
CA LYS A 109 18.00 -19.63 -8.39
C LYS A 109 17.92 -19.22 -9.86
N ASP A 110 16.72 -19.26 -10.43
CA ASP A 110 16.48 -18.84 -11.80
C ASP A 110 16.52 -17.29 -11.91
N ASP A 111 16.67 -16.77 -13.12
CA ASP A 111 16.40 -15.37 -13.36
C ASP A 111 14.91 -15.06 -13.19
N PRO A 112 14.54 -13.96 -12.54
CA PRO A 112 13.15 -13.61 -12.38
C PRO A 112 12.50 -13.29 -13.74
N LEU A 113 11.33 -13.88 -13.98
CA LEU A 113 10.51 -13.59 -15.17
C LEU A 113 9.98 -12.17 -15.18
N ALA A 114 9.72 -11.62 -14.00
CA ALA A 114 9.26 -10.25 -13.82
C ALA A 114 9.73 -9.70 -12.48
N LYS A 115 9.88 -8.38 -12.43
CA LYS A 115 10.25 -7.65 -11.22
C LYS A 115 9.60 -6.28 -11.21
N GLY A 116 9.49 -5.70 -10.03
CA GLY A 116 8.84 -4.40 -9.92
C GLY A 116 8.84 -3.87 -8.49
N HIS A 117 7.88 -3.02 -8.21
CA HIS A 117 7.71 -2.38 -6.91
C HIS A 117 6.26 -2.49 -6.47
N PHE A 118 6.03 -2.90 -5.23
CA PHE A 118 4.70 -3.02 -4.64
C PHE A 118 4.40 -1.86 -3.69
N ILE A 119 3.15 -1.67 -3.42
CA ILE A 119 2.63 -0.90 -2.30
C ILE A 119 1.42 -1.61 -1.73
N THR A 120 1.41 -1.79 -0.42
CA THR A 120 0.32 -2.42 0.33
C THR A 120 -0.15 -1.47 1.42
N VAL A 121 -1.45 -1.16 1.46
CA VAL A 121 -2.06 -0.35 2.53
C VAL A 121 -2.69 -1.26 3.55
N TRP A 122 -2.28 -1.09 4.80
CA TRP A 122 -2.64 -1.91 5.93
C TRP A 122 -3.58 -1.18 6.90
N HIS A 123 -4.50 -1.93 7.50
CA HIS A 123 -5.23 -1.49 8.68
C HIS A 123 -5.30 -2.60 9.73
N LEU A 124 -5.47 -2.20 10.97
CA LEU A 124 -5.77 -3.11 12.06
C LEU A 124 -7.28 -3.31 12.11
N ASN A 125 -7.76 -4.54 11.89
CA ASN A 125 -9.18 -4.85 11.92
C ASN A 125 -9.72 -4.89 13.36
N ASN A 126 -11.03 -5.09 13.52
CA ASN A 126 -11.68 -5.15 14.84
C ASN A 126 -11.22 -6.33 15.71
N ASN A 127 -10.63 -7.36 15.10
CA ASN A 127 -10.06 -8.51 15.82
C ASN A 127 -8.61 -8.27 16.26
N GLY A 128 -8.04 -7.09 16.00
CA GLY A 128 -6.65 -6.77 16.28
C GLY A 128 -5.65 -7.39 15.30
N GLU A 129 -6.08 -7.79 14.10
CA GLU A 129 -5.22 -8.35 13.06
C GLU A 129 -4.90 -7.31 12.00
N TRP A 130 -3.65 -7.28 11.54
CA TRP A 130 -3.28 -6.50 10.37
C TRP A 130 -3.80 -7.18 9.10
N LYS A 131 -4.66 -6.46 8.37
CA LYS A 131 -5.18 -6.85 7.06
C LYS A 131 -4.90 -5.76 6.06
N PHE A 132 -4.62 -6.12 4.82
CA PHE A 132 -4.43 -5.10 3.81
C PHE A 132 -5.75 -4.72 3.11
N LEU A 133 -5.90 -3.43 2.86
CA LEU A 133 -7.08 -2.83 2.21
C LEU A 133 -6.91 -2.69 0.71
N ILE A 134 -5.69 -2.50 0.25
CA ILE A 134 -5.36 -2.39 -1.16
C ILE A 134 -3.90 -2.80 -1.37
N ASP A 135 -3.66 -3.57 -2.43
CA ASP A 135 -2.34 -3.95 -2.89
C ASP A 135 -2.22 -3.62 -4.38
N PHE A 136 -1.15 -2.92 -4.74
CA PHE A 136 -0.90 -2.53 -6.11
C PHE A 136 0.60 -2.54 -6.41
N GLY A 137 0.97 -3.08 -7.57
CA GLY A 137 2.36 -3.15 -8.01
C GLY A 137 2.56 -2.60 -9.41
N ILE A 138 3.75 -2.09 -9.65
CA ILE A 138 4.25 -1.77 -10.98
C ILE A 138 5.38 -2.72 -11.35
N ASN A 139 5.65 -2.88 -12.64
CA ASN A 139 6.78 -3.63 -13.14
C ASN A 139 7.81 -2.72 -13.83
N TYR A 140 9.07 -3.13 -13.80
CA TYR A 140 10.18 -2.51 -14.52
C TYR A 140 11.24 -3.57 -14.86
N ASN A 141 12.12 -3.26 -15.82
CA ASN A 141 13.18 -4.21 -16.25
C ASN A 141 14.57 -3.89 -15.67
N MET A 142 14.72 -2.78 -14.96
CA MET A 142 16.00 -2.34 -14.39
C MET A 142 16.32 -3.09 -13.10
N GLU A 143 17.61 -3.21 -12.76
CA GLU A 143 18.01 -3.70 -11.45
C GLU A 143 17.88 -2.59 -10.41
N GLN A 144 17.21 -2.92 -9.30
CA GLN A 144 17.11 -2.03 -8.15
C GLN A 144 18.16 -2.41 -7.11
N LYS A 145 18.92 -1.42 -6.65
CA LYS A 145 19.81 -1.62 -5.50
C LYS A 145 18.99 -1.88 -4.24
N LYS A 146 19.31 -2.95 -3.50
CA LYS A 146 18.67 -3.24 -2.22
C LYS A 146 18.87 -2.08 -1.25
N MET A 147 17.78 -1.61 -0.66
CA MET A 147 17.79 -0.56 0.37
C MET A 147 17.40 -1.14 1.74
N ALA A 148 17.97 -0.57 2.79
CA ALA A 148 17.55 -0.90 4.15
C ALA A 148 16.14 -0.36 4.42
N LEU A 149 15.35 -1.10 5.18
CA LEU A 149 14.01 -0.68 5.57
C LEU A 149 14.04 0.63 6.36
N LYS A 150 13.38 1.64 5.83
CA LYS A 150 13.13 2.92 6.50
C LYS A 150 11.70 2.95 7.04
N LYS A 151 11.54 3.25 8.32
CA LYS A 151 10.24 3.41 8.98
C LYS A 151 9.98 4.89 9.26
N ALA A 152 8.80 5.39 8.90
CA ALA A 152 8.40 6.77 9.13
C ALA A 152 7.06 6.83 9.87
N LYS A 153 6.94 7.81 10.75
CA LYS A 153 5.67 8.20 11.38
C LYS A 153 5.35 9.63 10.95
N PRO A 154 4.06 9.96 10.78
CA PRO A 154 3.69 11.35 10.61
C PRO A 154 4.27 12.15 11.77
N GLU A 155 4.89 13.28 11.47
CA GLU A 155 5.27 14.21 12.53
C GLU A 155 3.98 14.61 13.27
N LYS A 156 4.03 14.61 14.60
CA LYS A 156 2.97 15.20 15.44
C LYS A 156 2.94 16.72 15.22
N LYS A 157 2.49 17.14 14.05
CA LYS A 157 2.26 18.54 13.76
C LYS A 157 0.90 18.91 14.33
N THR A 158 0.84 20.04 15.04
CA THR A 158 -0.42 20.65 15.45
C THR A 158 -1.11 21.09 14.16
N LEU A 159 -1.97 20.24 13.61
CA LEU A 159 -2.79 20.59 12.45
C LEU A 159 -3.52 21.88 12.80
N LYS A 160 -3.43 22.91 11.96
CA LYS A 160 -4.23 24.12 12.13
C LYS A 160 -5.68 23.69 12.25
N LYS A 161 -6.36 24.08 13.34
CA LYS A 161 -7.73 23.67 13.67
C LYS A 161 -8.74 23.92 12.53
N ASP A 162 -8.44 24.86 11.65
CA ASP A 162 -9.35 25.33 10.61
C ASP A 162 -9.24 24.56 9.28
N PHE A 163 -8.36 23.54 9.19
CA PHE A 163 -8.19 22.81 7.95
C PHE A 163 -9.11 21.58 7.92
N GLN A 164 -10.35 21.76 7.41
CA GLN A 164 -11.38 20.71 7.38
C GLN A 164 -11.45 19.92 6.07
N GLN A 165 -10.55 20.18 5.11
CA GLN A 165 -10.59 19.49 3.82
C GLN A 165 -10.50 17.97 4.01
N SER A 166 -11.47 17.24 3.46
CA SER A 166 -11.45 15.77 3.42
C SER A 166 -10.43 15.26 2.40
N LEU A 167 -10.04 13.99 2.53
CA LEU A 167 -9.21 13.32 1.55
C LEU A 167 -9.86 13.32 0.16
N LYS A 168 -11.17 13.09 0.09
CA LYS A 168 -11.93 13.11 -1.16
C LYS A 168 -11.79 14.43 -1.89
N GLU A 169 -12.01 15.53 -1.19
CA GLU A 169 -11.87 16.88 -1.76
C GLU A 169 -10.45 17.17 -2.23
N ALA A 170 -9.42 16.64 -1.53
CA ALA A 170 -8.04 16.80 -1.94
C ALA A 170 -7.75 16.05 -3.25
N GLU A 171 -8.24 14.82 -3.38
CA GLU A 171 -8.11 14.02 -4.61
C GLU A 171 -8.86 14.68 -5.77
N GLU A 172 -10.11 15.09 -5.57
CA GLU A 172 -10.92 15.78 -6.58
C GLU A 172 -10.24 17.09 -7.04
N LYS A 173 -9.69 17.86 -6.10
CA LYS A 173 -8.98 19.11 -6.39
C LYS A 173 -7.69 18.85 -7.18
N PHE A 174 -6.94 17.80 -6.87
CA PHE A 174 -5.78 17.42 -7.66
C PHE A 174 -6.20 17.06 -9.09
N ILE A 175 -7.20 16.21 -9.26
CA ILE A 175 -7.69 15.78 -10.58
C ILE A 175 -8.16 16.99 -11.40
N GLN A 176 -8.93 17.89 -10.80
CA GLN A 176 -9.38 19.10 -11.47
C GLN A 176 -8.21 20.02 -11.86
N SER A 177 -7.20 20.17 -10.98
CA SER A 177 -5.98 20.91 -11.27
C SER A 177 -5.17 20.25 -12.39
N TYR A 178 -5.08 18.93 -12.39
CA TYR A 178 -4.40 18.18 -13.45
C TYR A 178 -5.11 18.37 -14.81
N LYS A 179 -6.44 18.32 -14.81
CA LYS A 179 -7.25 18.56 -16.03
C LYS A 179 -7.01 19.95 -16.66
N THR A 180 -6.80 20.97 -15.82
CA THR A 180 -6.63 22.36 -16.28
C THR A 180 -5.18 22.77 -16.51
N GLN A 181 -4.24 22.25 -15.72
CA GLN A 181 -2.84 22.67 -15.71
C GLN A 181 -1.87 21.56 -16.14
N GLY A 182 -2.39 20.34 -16.38
CA GLY A 182 -1.58 19.17 -16.68
C GLY A 182 -0.58 18.86 -15.56
N LYS A 183 0.60 18.48 -15.95
CA LYS A 183 1.70 18.09 -15.03
C LYS A 183 2.08 19.18 -14.01
N LYS A 184 1.78 20.45 -14.27
CA LYS A 184 2.06 21.55 -13.34
C LYS A 184 1.30 21.41 -12.02
N ALA A 185 0.16 20.71 -12.02
CA ALA A 185 -0.60 20.43 -10.81
C ALA A 185 0.23 19.76 -9.71
N TYR A 186 1.17 18.88 -10.08
CA TYR A 186 2.00 18.17 -9.11
C TYR A 186 2.78 19.09 -8.17
N SER A 187 3.21 20.27 -8.64
CA SER A 187 3.98 21.21 -7.82
C SER A 187 3.27 21.66 -6.54
N SER A 188 1.94 21.69 -6.56
CA SER A 188 1.11 22.10 -5.41
C SER A 188 0.71 20.95 -4.51
N PHE A 189 0.74 19.72 -5.01
CA PHE A 189 0.19 18.56 -4.30
C PHE A 189 1.24 17.54 -3.85
N LEU A 190 2.45 17.54 -4.40
CA LEU A 190 3.48 16.59 -3.96
C LEU A 190 4.04 16.96 -2.59
N SER A 191 4.19 15.94 -1.75
CA SER A 191 5.03 16.04 -0.56
C SER A 191 6.51 16.20 -0.95
N SER A 192 7.27 16.93 -0.16
CA SER A 192 8.72 17.12 -0.39
C SER A 192 9.50 15.80 -0.40
N ASN A 193 9.00 14.79 0.28
CA ASN A 193 9.58 13.44 0.36
C ASN A 193 8.71 12.37 -0.31
N SER A 194 7.86 12.76 -1.28
CA SER A 194 7.02 11.82 -2.03
C SER A 194 7.83 10.74 -2.75
N ARG A 195 7.16 9.64 -3.05
CA ARG A 195 7.65 8.49 -3.81
C ARG A 195 6.77 8.30 -5.03
N LEU A 196 7.32 8.28 -6.23
CA LEU A 196 6.56 8.02 -7.45
C LEU A 196 6.97 6.68 -8.02
N ASN A 197 6.03 5.77 -8.16
CA ASN A 197 6.20 4.41 -8.65
C ASN A 197 5.41 4.27 -9.95
N TYR A 198 6.05 4.48 -11.10
CA TYR A 198 5.41 4.41 -12.42
C TYR A 198 5.92 3.19 -13.17
N ALA A 199 5.01 2.49 -13.86
CA ALA A 199 5.35 1.31 -14.63
C ALA A 199 6.47 1.60 -15.66
N GLY A 200 7.44 0.70 -15.72
CA GLY A 200 8.61 0.85 -16.59
C GLY A 200 9.79 1.61 -15.99
N TYR A 201 9.64 2.20 -14.80
CA TYR A 201 10.70 3.01 -14.15
C TYR A 201 10.99 2.53 -12.73
N LEU A 202 12.22 2.73 -12.26
CA LEU A 202 12.53 2.61 -10.84
C LEU A 202 11.81 3.70 -10.03
N PRO A 203 11.50 3.44 -8.75
CA PRO A 203 10.89 4.43 -7.87
C PRO A 203 11.65 5.76 -7.82
N ALA A 204 10.97 6.87 -8.08
CA ALA A 204 11.57 8.20 -8.03
C ALA A 204 11.50 8.77 -6.60
N LEU A 205 12.64 8.80 -5.91
CA LEU A 205 12.74 9.11 -4.48
C LEU A 205 13.36 10.48 -4.16
N ASN A 206 13.96 11.13 -5.16
CA ASN A 206 14.58 12.44 -5.00
C ASN A 206 13.93 13.49 -5.94
N PRO A 207 14.08 14.78 -5.69
CA PRO A 207 13.40 15.82 -6.47
C PRO A 207 13.67 15.75 -7.98
N GLY A 208 14.92 15.49 -8.39
CA GLY A 208 15.28 15.40 -9.79
C GLY A 208 14.63 14.20 -10.49
N ALA A 209 14.66 13.02 -9.86
CA ALA A 209 14.02 11.82 -10.39
C ALA A 209 12.49 11.98 -10.48
N ARG A 210 11.86 12.59 -9.46
CA ARG A 210 10.42 12.87 -9.48
C ARG A 210 10.05 13.82 -10.61
N LYS A 211 10.84 14.90 -10.78
CA LYS A 211 10.61 15.85 -11.88
C LYS A 211 10.72 15.16 -13.24
N ALA A 212 11.78 14.39 -13.46
CA ALA A 212 11.99 13.68 -14.71
C ALA A 212 10.83 12.69 -15.00
N LEU A 213 10.35 11.99 -13.97
CA LEU A 213 9.27 11.03 -14.10
C LEU A 213 7.94 11.72 -14.41
N ILE A 214 7.63 12.84 -13.74
CA ILE A 214 6.44 13.65 -14.05
C ILE A 214 6.51 14.23 -15.47
N ASP A 215 7.69 14.72 -15.87
CA ASP A 215 7.88 15.26 -17.22
C ASP A 215 7.67 14.21 -18.32
N SER A 216 7.91 12.91 -18.01
CA SER A 216 7.69 11.81 -18.95
C SER A 216 6.21 11.42 -19.11
N LEU A 217 5.31 11.83 -18.20
CA LEU A 217 3.89 11.50 -18.31
C LEU A 217 3.30 12.04 -19.61
N PRO A 218 2.41 11.31 -20.27
CA PRO A 218 1.67 11.81 -21.41
C PRO A 218 0.73 12.94 -20.98
N ALA A 219 0.36 13.79 -21.91
CA ALA A 219 -0.67 14.81 -21.71
C ALA A 219 -2.07 14.18 -21.85
N GLY A 220 -3.06 14.79 -21.17
CA GLY A 220 -4.47 14.44 -21.41
C GLY A 220 -4.98 13.19 -20.67
N MET A 221 -4.22 12.67 -19.68
CA MET A 221 -4.72 11.58 -18.84
C MET A 221 -5.97 12.02 -18.06
N GLY A 222 -7.02 11.21 -18.14
CA GLY A 222 -8.26 11.38 -17.40
C GLY A 222 -8.34 10.44 -16.21
N TYR A 223 -8.44 10.99 -14.98
CA TYR A 223 -8.56 10.20 -13.76
C TYR A 223 -10.00 10.04 -13.32
N ILE A 224 -10.40 8.83 -12.92
CA ILE A 224 -11.70 8.49 -12.34
C ILE A 224 -11.48 7.92 -10.95
N ILE A 225 -12.02 8.57 -9.91
CA ILE A 225 -11.97 8.08 -8.53
C ILE A 225 -12.98 6.94 -8.37
N ILE A 226 -12.53 5.80 -7.85
CA ILE A 226 -13.40 4.66 -7.53
C ILE A 226 -13.56 4.52 -6.03
N GLY A 227 -12.51 4.76 -5.25
CA GLY A 227 -12.60 4.68 -3.81
C GLY A 227 -11.49 5.43 -3.08
N PHE A 228 -11.73 5.64 -1.80
CA PHE A 228 -10.78 6.27 -0.88
C PHE A 228 -11.07 5.85 0.56
N LYS A 229 -10.06 5.91 1.41
CA LYS A 229 -10.20 5.72 2.86
C LYS A 229 -9.06 6.44 3.58
N SER A 230 -9.35 7.01 4.75
CA SER A 230 -8.35 7.64 5.62
C SER A 230 -8.23 6.91 6.95
N SER A 231 -7.12 7.16 7.64
CA SER A 231 -6.89 6.77 9.02
C SER A 231 -7.94 7.42 9.94
N PRO A 232 -8.21 6.86 11.13
CA PRO A 232 -9.16 7.42 12.09
C PRO A 232 -8.88 8.88 12.47
N GLN A 233 -7.60 9.29 12.45
CA GLN A 233 -7.17 10.67 12.76
C GLN A 233 -7.15 11.58 11.53
N ASN A 234 -7.54 11.06 10.35
CA ASN A 234 -7.62 11.80 9.09
C ASN A 234 -6.32 12.51 8.70
N GLU A 235 -5.16 11.88 8.95
CA GLU A 235 -3.82 12.43 8.60
C GLU A 235 -3.06 11.59 7.57
N LEU A 236 -3.48 10.35 7.34
CA LEU A 236 -2.97 9.46 6.32
C LEU A 236 -4.14 8.78 5.63
N GLY A 237 -4.08 8.57 4.32
CA GLY A 237 -5.14 7.88 3.62
C GLY A 237 -4.74 7.53 2.20
N TYR A 238 -5.63 6.85 1.47
CA TYR A 238 -5.43 6.52 0.07
C TYR A 238 -6.68 6.83 -0.76
N ALA A 239 -6.44 7.14 -2.02
CA ALA A 239 -7.46 7.19 -3.07
C ALA A 239 -6.98 6.35 -4.25
N TYR A 240 -7.90 5.66 -4.91
CA TYR A 240 -7.60 4.80 -6.05
C TYR A 240 -8.69 4.88 -7.10
N GLY A 241 -8.34 4.49 -8.29
CA GLY A 241 -9.27 4.46 -9.41
C GLY A 241 -8.58 4.07 -10.71
N THR A 242 -9.12 4.59 -11.80
CA THR A 242 -8.60 4.35 -13.15
C THR A 242 -8.10 5.65 -13.78
N VAL A 243 -7.20 5.49 -14.72
CA VAL A 243 -6.68 6.56 -15.55
C VAL A 243 -6.76 6.15 -17.02
N ASP A 244 -7.41 6.99 -17.82
CA ASP A 244 -7.61 6.76 -19.23
C ASP A 244 -6.79 7.72 -20.07
N LEU A 245 -6.23 7.23 -21.16
CA LEU A 245 -5.62 8.03 -22.21
C LEU A 245 -5.74 7.30 -23.54
N ASN A 246 -6.46 7.89 -24.49
CA ASN A 246 -6.80 7.24 -25.76
C ASN A 246 -7.46 5.87 -25.48
N ASP A 247 -6.95 4.78 -26.07
CA ASP A 247 -7.47 3.42 -25.88
C ASP A 247 -6.86 2.67 -24.69
N LYS A 248 -6.01 3.34 -23.89
CA LYS A 248 -5.37 2.74 -22.70
C LYS A 248 -6.20 3.03 -21.47
N HIS A 249 -6.42 1.98 -20.67
CA HIS A 249 -7.13 2.01 -19.41
C HIS A 249 -6.27 1.31 -18.35
N GLU A 250 -5.86 2.05 -17.31
CA GLU A 250 -4.95 1.57 -16.29
C GLU A 250 -5.39 1.99 -14.88
N GLY A 251 -4.85 1.33 -13.86
CA GLY A 251 -5.10 1.69 -12.48
C GLY A 251 -4.15 2.76 -11.94
N TYR A 252 -4.62 3.49 -10.95
CA TYR A 252 -3.77 4.34 -10.11
C TYR A 252 -4.11 4.19 -8.63
N LEU A 253 -3.11 4.48 -7.78
CA LEU A 253 -3.23 4.57 -6.33
C LEU A 253 -2.42 5.75 -5.84
N ARG A 254 -3.02 6.62 -5.02
CA ARG A 254 -2.32 7.70 -4.30
C ARG A 254 -2.45 7.50 -2.81
N ILE A 255 -1.31 7.57 -2.12
CA ILE A 255 -1.27 7.73 -0.67
C ILE A 255 -1.14 9.21 -0.38
N TRP A 256 -2.06 9.69 0.42
CA TRP A 256 -2.11 11.07 0.86
C TRP A 256 -1.69 11.19 2.32
N ARG A 257 -0.88 12.18 2.61
CA ARG A 257 -0.48 12.55 3.96
C ARG A 257 -0.88 13.99 4.22
N ARG A 258 -1.44 14.23 5.39
CA ARG A 258 -1.79 15.58 5.82
C ARG A 258 -0.55 16.29 6.35
N GLU A 259 -0.19 17.40 5.73
CA GLU A 259 0.91 18.28 6.10
C GLU A 259 0.36 19.64 6.57
N ASN A 260 1.24 20.58 6.96
CA ASN A 260 0.79 21.86 7.55
C ASN A 260 -0.09 22.70 6.62
N ASP A 261 0.10 22.57 5.31
CA ASP A 261 -0.59 23.32 4.25
C ASP A 261 -1.64 22.47 3.51
N GLY A 262 -1.98 21.29 4.04
CA GLY A 262 -3.03 20.44 3.52
C GLY A 262 -2.61 19.02 3.18
N TRP A 263 -3.46 18.36 2.44
CA TRP A 263 -3.17 17.03 1.93
C TRP A 263 -2.11 17.08 0.83
N LYS A 264 -1.09 16.23 0.95
CA LYS A 264 -0.02 16.05 -0.03
C LYS A 264 0.09 14.60 -0.45
N ILE A 265 0.40 14.38 -1.72
CA ILE A 265 0.69 13.06 -2.26
C ILE A 265 2.02 12.57 -1.68
N ALA A 266 1.95 11.59 -0.79
CA ALA A 266 3.11 10.92 -0.20
C ALA A 266 3.64 9.82 -1.12
N VAL A 267 2.75 9.06 -1.75
CA VAL A 267 3.10 8.07 -2.78
C VAL A 267 2.10 8.13 -3.92
N GLU A 268 2.57 8.01 -5.14
CA GLU A 268 1.71 7.72 -6.28
C GLU A 268 2.20 6.46 -6.99
N VAL A 269 1.27 5.57 -7.30
CA VAL A 269 1.48 4.40 -8.14
C VAL A 269 0.64 4.56 -9.40
N LEU A 270 1.30 4.46 -10.54
CA LEU A 270 0.65 4.62 -11.83
C LEU A 270 1.14 3.53 -12.79
N HIS A 271 0.21 2.69 -13.23
CA HIS A 271 0.52 1.58 -14.15
C HIS A 271 0.56 2.02 -15.62
N PHE A 272 0.65 3.30 -15.89
CA PHE A 272 0.65 3.86 -17.22
C PHE A 272 2.06 3.85 -17.83
N LYS A 273 2.19 3.32 -19.07
CA LYS A 273 3.41 3.30 -19.89
C LYS A 273 3.24 4.14 -21.13
#